data_91fb2c820db5bc1c778002222b9afd8c
#
_entry.id   91fb2c820db5bc1c778002222b9afd8c
#
_cell.length_a   1.000
_cell.length_b   1.000
_cell.length_c   1.000
_cell.angle_alpha   90.00
_cell.angle_beta   90.00
_cell.angle_gamma   90.00
#
_symmetry.space_group_name_H-M   'P 1'
#
loop_
_entity.id
_entity.type
_entity.pdbx_description
1 polymer ?
#
loop_
_entity_poly.entity_id
_entity_poly.type
_entity_poly.pdbx_seq_one_letter_code
_entity_poly.pdbx_strand_id
1 'polypeptide(L)'
;MKKIIIALFCGVLLAACKENTNKPVTKKTEETVNTKDDIFGKSATITYPKMKVEVSYINDSTLHWKDILANGEIKQGNEHIYYKRLSQNLHFINWTEESGITISQVLDTGKETVNTYLTYENPKNPRGKRSCDILLGTIKFLK
;
A
#
# COMPACT_ATOMS: atom_id res chain seq x y z
N MET A 1 50.57 31.13 -19.30
CA MET A 1 51.85 30.98 -18.59
C MET A 1 51.58 31.25 -17.11
N LYS A 2 51.60 30.27 -16.29
CA LYS A 2 52.22 30.13 -14.95
C LYS A 2 51.72 28.87 -14.32
N LYS A 3 52.60 27.87 -14.38
CA LYS A 3 52.51 26.61 -13.62
C LYS A 3 52.87 26.93 -12.19
N ILE A 4 52.11 26.44 -11.19
CA ILE A 4 52.60 26.28 -9.84
C ILE A 4 52.29 24.84 -9.42
N ILE A 5 53.38 24.09 -9.34
CA ILE A 5 53.50 22.77 -8.73
C ILE A 5 53.80 23.05 -7.25
N ILE A 6 53.04 22.48 -6.33
CA ILE A 6 53.53 22.28 -4.97
C ILE A 6 53.26 20.82 -4.57
N ALA A 7 54.33 20.22 -4.20
CA ALA A 7 54.53 18.84 -3.82
C ALA A 7 54.14 18.55 -2.37
N LEU A 8 53.70 17.35 -2.15
CA LEU A 8 54.12 16.39 -1.11
C LEU A 8 54.07 16.85 0.36
N PHE A 9 53.14 16.26 1.14
CA PHE A 9 53.58 15.82 2.47
C PHE A 9 52.90 14.48 2.84
N CYS A 10 53.75 13.49 2.94
CA CYS A 10 53.51 12.16 3.51
C CYS A 10 53.23 12.29 5.01
N GLY A 11 52.20 11.69 5.51
CA GLY A 11 51.97 11.53 6.94
C GLY A 11 51.25 10.21 7.20
N VAL A 12 52.01 9.14 7.29
CA VAL A 12 51.56 7.82 7.76
C VAL A 12 51.36 7.91 9.28
N LEU A 13 50.13 7.79 9.75
CA LEU A 13 49.85 7.42 11.12
C LEU A 13 48.92 6.21 11.11
N LEU A 14 49.56 5.04 11.23
CA LEU A 14 48.90 3.78 11.58
C LEU A 14 48.54 3.83 13.07
N ALA A 15 47.28 4.16 13.37
CA ALA A 15 46.71 3.87 14.67
C ALA A 15 45.78 2.66 14.52
N ALA A 16 46.32 1.50 14.89
CA ALA A 16 45.57 0.28 15.02
C ALA A 16 44.60 0.41 16.23
N CYS A 17 43.35 0.78 15.97
CA CYS A 17 42.28 0.55 16.92
C CYS A 17 41.74 -0.85 16.70
N LYS A 18 42.08 -1.73 17.59
CA LYS A 18 41.48 -3.06 17.78
C LYS A 18 40.14 -2.83 18.45
N GLU A 19 39.10 -2.66 17.67
CA GLU A 19 37.74 -2.56 18.20
C GLU A 19 37.12 -3.96 18.14
N ASN A 20 37.12 -4.57 19.33
CA ASN A 20 36.48 -5.84 19.60
C ASN A 20 35.00 -5.55 19.85
N THR A 21 34.22 -5.40 18.79
CA THR A 21 32.76 -5.26 18.89
C THR A 21 32.10 -6.60 18.55
N ASN A 22 32.01 -7.48 19.54
CA ASN A 22 30.97 -8.47 19.61
C ASN A 22 29.63 -7.76 19.86
N LYS A 23 29.07 -7.12 18.84
CA LYS A 23 27.64 -6.80 18.83
C LYS A 23 26.89 -8.08 18.49
N PRO A 24 25.97 -8.55 19.35
CA PRO A 24 25.10 -9.63 18.95
C PRO A 24 24.31 -9.16 17.75
N VAL A 25 24.48 -9.88 16.62
CA VAL A 25 23.58 -9.76 15.47
C VAL A 25 22.20 -10.12 16.00
N THR A 26 21.38 -9.08 16.21
CA THR A 26 19.97 -9.27 16.50
C THR A 26 19.39 -9.94 15.26
N LYS A 27 19.25 -11.25 15.33
CA LYS A 27 18.50 -12.05 14.37
C LYS A 27 17.12 -11.39 14.30
N LYS A 28 16.83 -10.69 13.23
CA LYS A 28 15.49 -10.19 12.93
C LYS A 28 14.62 -11.45 12.92
N THR A 29 13.90 -11.67 14.01
CA THR A 29 12.91 -12.73 14.09
C THR A 29 11.95 -12.46 12.96
N GLU A 30 11.96 -13.31 11.93
CA GLU A 30 10.85 -13.39 11.00
C GLU A 30 9.66 -13.78 11.87
N GLU A 31 8.81 -12.79 12.17
CA GLU A 31 7.52 -13.07 12.76
C GLU A 31 6.83 -14.04 11.82
N THR A 32 6.61 -15.26 12.30
CA THR A 32 5.75 -16.22 11.63
C THR A 32 4.39 -15.56 11.51
N VAL A 33 4.11 -15.05 10.33
CA VAL A 33 2.82 -14.43 9.99
C VAL A 33 1.76 -15.48 10.23
N ASN A 34 0.99 -15.28 11.29
CA ASN A 34 -0.13 -16.16 11.63
C ASN A 34 -1.15 -16.02 10.49
N THR A 35 -1.26 -17.03 9.63
CA THR A 35 -2.09 -17.04 8.42
C THR A 35 -3.59 -16.96 8.70
N LYS A 36 -3.99 -16.97 9.99
CA LYS A 36 -5.39 -16.98 10.41
C LYS A 36 -6.14 -15.68 10.16
N ASP A 37 -5.44 -14.59 9.90
CA ASP A 37 -6.00 -13.24 9.68
C ASP A 37 -5.87 -12.78 8.21
N ASP A 38 -5.73 -13.73 7.28
CA ASP A 38 -5.67 -13.39 5.87
C ASP A 38 -7.06 -12.95 5.38
N ILE A 39 -7.08 -11.93 4.51
CA ILE A 39 -8.30 -11.41 3.90
C ILE A 39 -8.75 -12.25 2.71
N PHE A 40 -7.87 -13.09 2.17
CA PHE A 40 -8.13 -13.85 0.95
C PHE A 40 -9.15 -14.99 1.16
N GLY A 41 -9.96 -15.22 0.12
CA GLY A 41 -11.10 -16.13 0.18
C GLY A 41 -12.29 -15.58 0.96
N LYS A 42 -12.25 -14.31 1.40
CA LYS A 42 -13.31 -13.67 2.17
C LYS A 42 -13.99 -12.57 1.37
N SER A 43 -15.27 -12.38 1.65
CA SER A 43 -16.04 -11.23 1.18
C SER A 43 -16.27 -10.25 2.33
N ALA A 44 -16.38 -8.97 2.00
CA ALA A 44 -16.62 -7.91 2.96
C ALA A 44 -17.56 -6.85 2.37
N THR A 45 -18.22 -6.12 3.25
CA THR A 45 -18.90 -4.88 2.89
C THR A 45 -18.09 -3.69 3.39
N ILE A 46 -17.74 -2.80 2.50
CA ILE A 46 -17.13 -1.52 2.80
C ILE A 46 -18.25 -0.46 2.78
N THR A 47 -18.35 0.30 3.87
CA THR A 47 -19.34 1.38 4.00
C THR A 47 -18.61 2.71 4.07
N TYR A 48 -18.84 3.56 3.08
CA TYR A 48 -18.46 4.97 3.03
C TYR A 48 -19.67 5.87 3.37
N PRO A 49 -19.49 7.17 3.62
CA PRO A 49 -20.60 8.08 3.96
C PRO A 49 -21.74 8.12 2.93
N LYS A 50 -21.46 7.87 1.65
CA LYS A 50 -22.43 8.02 0.55
C LYS A 50 -22.63 6.76 -0.29
N MET A 51 -21.88 5.68 -0.02
CA MET A 51 -21.94 4.46 -0.83
C MET A 51 -21.56 3.23 -0.02
N LYS A 52 -21.98 2.07 -0.50
CA LYS A 52 -21.57 0.76 0.02
C LYS A 52 -21.04 -0.08 -1.12
N VAL A 53 -19.93 -0.73 -0.89
CA VAL A 53 -19.29 -1.61 -1.86
C VAL A 53 -19.12 -2.99 -1.25
N GLU A 54 -19.58 -4.02 -1.92
CA GLU A 54 -19.25 -5.41 -1.61
C GLU A 54 -17.94 -5.76 -2.30
N VAL A 55 -17.00 -6.34 -1.57
CA VAL A 55 -15.69 -6.74 -2.11
C VAL A 55 -15.43 -8.20 -1.74
N SER A 56 -15.01 -8.99 -2.70
CA SER A 56 -14.54 -10.35 -2.49
C SER A 56 -13.05 -10.41 -2.83
N TYR A 57 -12.22 -10.65 -1.83
CA TYR A 57 -10.76 -10.81 -1.98
C TYR A 57 -10.48 -12.26 -2.38
N ILE A 58 -10.41 -12.54 -3.68
CA ILE A 58 -10.31 -13.91 -4.21
C ILE A 58 -8.96 -14.52 -3.86
N ASN A 59 -7.88 -13.81 -4.15
CA ASN A 59 -6.50 -14.17 -3.82
C ASN A 59 -5.62 -12.90 -3.78
N ASP A 60 -4.31 -13.05 -3.70
CA ASP A 60 -3.34 -11.94 -3.59
C ASP A 60 -3.16 -11.12 -4.89
N SER A 61 -3.78 -11.54 -5.96
CA SER A 61 -3.72 -10.88 -7.27
C SER A 61 -5.07 -10.51 -7.85
N THR A 62 -6.17 -10.91 -7.22
CA THR A 62 -7.52 -10.75 -7.79
C THR A 62 -8.55 -10.41 -6.73
N LEU A 63 -9.35 -9.39 -6.99
CA LEU A 63 -10.57 -9.10 -6.26
C LEU A 63 -11.76 -8.93 -7.21
N HIS A 64 -12.95 -9.12 -6.66
CA HIS A 64 -14.21 -8.73 -7.27
C HIS A 64 -14.87 -7.65 -6.42
N TRP A 65 -15.39 -6.60 -7.06
CA TRP A 65 -16.14 -5.56 -6.37
C TRP A 65 -17.52 -5.36 -7.00
N LYS A 66 -18.47 -4.93 -6.17
CA LYS A 66 -19.84 -4.62 -6.58
C LYS A 66 -20.35 -3.42 -5.80
N ASP A 67 -20.75 -2.39 -6.49
CA ASP A 67 -21.38 -1.20 -5.98
C ASP A 67 -22.86 -1.18 -6.37
N ILE A 68 -23.72 -0.85 -5.42
CA ILE A 68 -25.17 -0.69 -5.64
C ILE A 68 -25.48 0.79 -5.45
N LEU A 69 -25.66 1.48 -6.57
CA LEU A 69 -25.98 2.90 -6.58
C LEU A 69 -27.37 3.18 -6.01
N ALA A 70 -27.60 4.42 -5.56
CA ALA A 70 -28.88 4.83 -4.96
C ALA A 70 -30.09 4.66 -5.91
N ASN A 71 -29.87 4.67 -7.22
CA ASN A 71 -30.91 4.42 -8.24
C ASN A 71 -31.18 2.92 -8.50
N GLY A 72 -30.49 2.02 -7.78
CA GLY A 72 -30.56 0.57 -7.97
C GLY A 72 -29.66 0.01 -9.09
N GLU A 73 -28.91 0.84 -9.79
CA GLU A 73 -27.92 0.42 -10.76
C GLU A 73 -26.78 -0.33 -10.06
N ILE A 74 -26.35 -1.42 -10.64
CA ILE A 74 -25.22 -2.22 -10.14
C ILE A 74 -24.04 -1.98 -11.05
N LYS A 75 -22.91 -1.58 -10.45
CA LYS A 75 -21.59 -1.58 -11.08
C LYS A 75 -20.75 -2.64 -10.41
N GLN A 76 -20.02 -3.40 -11.18
CA GLN A 76 -19.16 -4.47 -10.66
C GLN A 76 -17.98 -4.72 -11.61
N GLY A 77 -16.91 -5.28 -11.08
CA GLY A 77 -15.72 -5.62 -11.83
C GLY A 77 -14.87 -6.68 -11.14
N ASN A 78 -14.04 -7.34 -11.94
CA ASN A 78 -12.95 -8.19 -11.46
C ASN A 78 -11.66 -7.46 -11.78
N GLU A 79 -10.83 -7.26 -10.78
CA GLU A 79 -9.63 -6.46 -10.90
C GLU A 79 -8.38 -7.29 -10.60
N HIS A 80 -7.34 -7.01 -11.37
CA HIS A 80 -6.01 -7.46 -11.03
C HIS A 80 -5.42 -6.48 -10.01
N ILE A 81 -5.03 -6.98 -8.83
CA ILE A 81 -4.57 -6.17 -7.73
C ILE A 81 -3.07 -6.33 -7.48
N TYR A 82 -2.46 -5.25 -7.01
CA TYR A 82 -1.22 -5.30 -6.27
C TYR A 82 -1.52 -5.32 -4.78
N TYR A 83 -1.06 -6.36 -4.09
CA TYR A 83 -1.25 -6.54 -2.66
C TYR A 83 0.05 -6.49 -1.89
N LYS A 84 0.02 -5.84 -0.73
CA LYS A 84 1.13 -5.85 0.23
C LYS A 84 0.59 -5.87 1.66
N ARG A 85 0.97 -6.88 2.43
CA ARG A 85 0.75 -6.86 3.88
C ARG A 85 1.75 -5.91 4.51
N LEU A 86 1.27 -4.89 5.22
CA LEU A 86 2.10 -3.87 5.88
C LEU A 86 2.41 -4.27 7.33
N SER A 87 1.45 -4.89 8.01
CA SER A 87 1.60 -5.46 9.36
C SER A 87 0.57 -6.56 9.57
N GLN A 88 0.44 -7.09 10.79
CA GLN A 88 -0.53 -8.14 11.11
C GLN A 88 -1.95 -7.80 10.64
N ASN A 89 -2.41 -6.57 10.88
CA ASN A 89 -3.78 -6.14 10.59
C ASN A 89 -3.87 -5.09 9.46
N LEU A 90 -2.73 -4.66 8.88
CA LEU A 90 -2.73 -3.62 7.85
C LEU A 90 -2.40 -4.23 6.50
N HIS A 91 -3.28 -3.99 5.54
CA HIS A 91 -3.19 -4.47 4.17
C HIS A 91 -3.25 -3.29 3.20
N PHE A 92 -2.32 -3.22 2.28
CA PHE A 92 -2.34 -2.29 1.16
C PHE A 92 -2.77 -3.02 -0.11
N ILE A 93 -3.73 -2.43 -0.82
CA ILE A 93 -4.27 -2.99 -2.07
C ILE A 93 -4.36 -1.84 -3.08
N ASN A 94 -3.91 -2.11 -4.30
CA ASN A 94 -3.97 -1.15 -5.39
C ASN A 94 -4.42 -1.83 -6.68
N TRP A 95 -5.25 -1.14 -7.48
CA TRP A 95 -5.66 -1.58 -8.82
C TRP A 95 -6.06 -0.39 -9.68
N THR A 96 -6.21 -0.64 -10.97
CA THR A 96 -6.78 0.31 -11.93
C THR A 96 -7.94 -0.36 -12.63
N GLU A 97 -9.12 0.25 -12.54
CA GLU A 97 -10.32 -0.22 -13.21
C GLU A 97 -10.25 0.03 -14.73
N GLU A 98 -11.06 -0.68 -15.49
CA GLU A 98 -11.22 -0.47 -16.94
C GLU A 98 -11.62 0.99 -17.27
N SER A 99 -12.34 1.64 -16.38
CA SER A 99 -12.67 3.07 -16.46
C SER A 99 -11.47 4.02 -16.39
N GLY A 100 -10.27 3.50 -16.04
CA GLY A 100 -9.06 4.27 -15.78
C GLY A 100 -9.00 4.89 -14.38
N ILE A 101 -9.97 4.60 -13.51
CA ILE A 101 -9.90 4.97 -12.09
C ILE A 101 -8.84 4.09 -11.43
N THR A 102 -7.88 4.73 -10.75
CA THR A 102 -6.89 4.01 -9.95
C THR A 102 -7.27 4.11 -8.48
N ILE A 103 -7.27 2.99 -7.79
CA ILE A 103 -7.68 2.88 -6.40
C ILE A 103 -6.51 2.34 -5.57
N SER A 104 -6.25 3.00 -4.45
CA SER A 104 -5.30 2.54 -3.43
C SER A 104 -6.02 2.48 -2.10
N GLN A 105 -6.00 1.33 -1.45
CA GLN A 105 -6.66 1.11 -0.16
C GLN A 105 -5.67 0.67 0.91
N VAL A 106 -5.85 1.20 2.11
CA VAL A 106 -5.27 0.66 3.33
C VAL A 106 -6.40 0.15 4.20
N LEU A 107 -6.44 -1.17 4.39
CA LEU A 107 -7.38 -1.84 5.28
C LEU A 107 -6.72 -2.07 6.63
N ASP A 108 -7.40 -1.69 7.71
CA ASP A 108 -7.04 -2.08 9.08
C ASP A 108 -8.12 -3.06 9.59
N THR A 109 -7.80 -4.35 9.52
CA THR A 109 -8.75 -5.40 9.92
C THR A 109 -8.95 -5.46 11.44
N GLY A 110 -7.99 -4.94 12.20
CA GLY A 110 -8.11 -4.84 13.66
C GLY A 110 -9.03 -3.72 14.12
N LYS A 111 -9.07 -2.62 13.37
CA LYS A 111 -9.96 -1.46 13.62
C LYS A 111 -11.22 -1.47 12.77
N GLU A 112 -11.35 -2.43 11.86
CA GLU A 112 -12.45 -2.49 10.89
C GLU A 112 -12.59 -1.20 10.06
N THR A 113 -11.48 -0.58 9.67
CA THR A 113 -11.47 0.66 8.90
C THR A 113 -10.80 0.49 7.55
N VAL A 114 -11.18 1.33 6.61
CA VAL A 114 -10.56 1.43 5.30
C VAL A 114 -10.32 2.88 4.93
N ASN A 115 -9.10 3.17 4.47
CA ASN A 115 -8.73 4.44 3.86
C ASN A 115 -8.51 4.19 2.37
N THR A 116 -9.29 4.87 1.54
CA THR A 116 -9.23 4.73 0.09
C THR A 116 -8.80 6.06 -0.53
N TYR A 117 -7.77 6.01 -1.34
CA TYR A 117 -7.36 7.08 -2.23
C TYR A 117 -7.66 6.64 -3.65
N LEU A 118 -8.48 7.41 -4.37
CA LEU A 118 -8.78 7.14 -5.76
C LEU A 118 -8.40 8.32 -6.64
N THR A 119 -7.96 8.03 -7.87
CA THR A 119 -7.67 9.04 -8.86
C THR A 119 -8.41 8.72 -10.15
N TYR A 120 -8.87 9.76 -10.84
CA TYR A 120 -9.65 9.65 -12.06
C TYR A 120 -9.29 10.77 -13.04
N GLU A 121 -9.62 10.56 -14.30
CA GLU A 121 -9.39 11.56 -15.34
C GLU A 121 -10.22 12.82 -15.08
N ASN A 122 -9.57 13.97 -15.21
CA ASN A 122 -10.22 15.28 -15.20
C ASN A 122 -9.49 16.22 -16.16
N PRO A 123 -9.93 16.32 -17.41
CA PRO A 123 -9.27 17.14 -18.43
C PRO A 123 -9.10 18.63 -18.06
N LYS A 124 -9.94 19.13 -17.15
CA LYS A 124 -9.89 20.52 -16.66
C LYS A 124 -8.80 20.75 -15.61
N ASN A 125 -8.28 19.68 -15.00
CA ASN A 125 -7.25 19.82 -13.99
C ASN A 125 -5.87 20.09 -14.65
N PRO A 126 -5.19 21.20 -14.35
CA PRO A 126 -3.89 21.53 -14.93
C PRO A 126 -2.78 20.55 -14.48
N ARG A 127 -2.94 19.86 -13.35
CA ARG A 127 -1.98 18.88 -12.82
C ARG A 127 -2.26 17.50 -13.41
N GLY A 128 -1.63 17.20 -14.55
CA GLY A 128 -1.68 15.86 -15.15
C GLY A 128 -3.06 15.41 -15.62
N LYS A 129 -4.04 16.33 -15.77
CA LYS A 129 -5.41 16.00 -16.20
C LYS A 129 -6.11 14.96 -15.32
N ARG A 130 -5.75 14.87 -14.04
CA ARG A 130 -6.33 13.95 -13.07
C ARG A 130 -6.80 14.67 -11.81
N SER A 131 -7.82 14.14 -11.18
CA SER A 131 -8.28 14.53 -9.84
C SER A 131 -8.21 13.34 -8.91
N CYS A 132 -8.36 13.58 -7.62
CA CYS A 132 -8.35 12.55 -6.60
C CYS A 132 -9.38 12.83 -5.52
N ASP A 133 -9.85 11.75 -4.90
CA ASP A 133 -10.69 11.78 -3.70
C ASP A 133 -10.12 10.86 -2.62
N ILE A 134 -10.36 11.23 -1.36
CA ILE A 134 -10.04 10.40 -0.20
C ILE A 134 -11.36 9.99 0.44
N LEU A 135 -11.56 8.68 0.57
CA LEU A 135 -12.75 8.10 1.20
C LEU A 135 -12.33 7.36 2.46
N LEU A 136 -12.95 7.73 3.57
CA LEU A 136 -12.80 7.04 4.84
C LEU A 136 -14.04 6.20 5.09
N GLY A 137 -13.86 4.92 5.36
CA GLY A 137 -14.95 3.97 5.53
C GLY A 137 -14.68 2.94 6.61
N THR A 138 -15.66 2.10 6.82
CA THR A 138 -15.57 0.91 7.66
C THR A 138 -15.70 -0.34 6.81
N ILE A 139 -15.07 -1.42 7.25
CA ILE A 139 -15.11 -2.72 6.57
C ILE A 139 -15.65 -3.78 7.53
N LYS A 140 -16.58 -4.62 7.05
CA LYS A 140 -17.08 -5.78 7.77
C LYS A 140 -16.99 -7.01 6.90
N PHE A 141 -16.24 -8.00 7.33
CA PHE A 141 -16.18 -9.29 6.66
C PHE A 141 -17.48 -10.07 6.88
N LEU A 142 -17.95 -10.70 5.80
CA LEU A 142 -19.10 -11.58 5.84
C LEU A 142 -18.68 -12.93 6.45
N LYS A 143 -19.61 -13.55 7.17
CA LYS A 143 -19.39 -14.88 7.80
C LYS A 143 -19.63 -15.98 6.80
#